data_43d24a9744bf0def369ce0cdea444853
#
_entry.id   43d24a9744bf0def369ce0cdea444853
#
_cell.length_a   1.000
_cell.length_b   1.000
_cell.length_c   1.000
_cell.angle_alpha   90.00
_cell.angle_beta   90.00
_cell.angle_gamma   90.00
#
_symmetry.space_group_name_H-M   'P 1'
#
loop_
_entity.id
_entity.type
_entity.pdbx_description
1 polymer ?
#
loop_
_entity_poly.entity_id
_entity_poly.type
_entity_poly.pdbx_seq_one_letter_code
_entity_poly.pdbx_strand_id
1 'polypeptide(L)'
;MATERPEAAANFGLHNIAIDLTPILPGGESGGAKLVALTLVRQLGRLAPGCKFTLLTLGRNYDELAMLEADNVTRLRVDGESRTLKRSTTDGQVGADAWSRGPRVLRSIDADLLFCPFTAPTFHDPRSPVVSIVYDLLQVHYPKFLTATERAVRARQLAETARVADRIVCISDFTRSTLIRHVGVRGEQVVTIPIAYAGSLNRSFGSRDTSIFGRLGIEAGRFLLYPANFWPSKNHRLLLAALALYRARHPRSDLALVCTGSPGRQMDEVRDVAHRAGVGPWARFPGFVTDAELAALMEASLALIFPSLYEGFGMPILEAMAFGTPVLSSNAASLPDVVGDAALQFDPNRPVEMMDAIEAIERDSNLRDELVERGRARLAAFDGLDLLARRYLEVFRQVVGEPRVLADRLYGVDADGWSGERLIVTYAPSPRERYLDAVLTAPPWLPFSEIGAEVVTDSPNQAETFRIRPGRLVQIRRPLAPDGGWVDIAIDRVFRPRAYGLSADSRMLGCVVQACSIVSGTVSIDLLSDVRWATRIGADTQIRGANQAFPDGYET
;
A
#
# COMPACT_ATOMS: atom_id res chain seq x y z
N MET A 1 -34.01 -20.10 -23.07
CA MET A 1 -32.91 -20.11 -22.05
C MET A 1 -31.70 -20.74 -22.74
N ALA A 2 -30.84 -19.91 -23.32
CA ALA A 2 -29.56 -20.36 -23.87
C ALA A 2 -28.54 -20.29 -22.73
N THR A 3 -28.05 -21.44 -22.30
CA THR A 3 -26.93 -21.57 -21.39
C THR A 3 -25.69 -21.04 -22.11
N GLU A 4 -25.28 -19.83 -21.79
CA GLU A 4 -23.94 -19.32 -22.16
C GLU A 4 -22.92 -20.33 -21.60
N ARG A 5 -22.22 -20.98 -22.53
CA ARG A 5 -21.03 -21.77 -22.18
C ARG A 5 -20.03 -20.81 -21.55
N PRO A 6 -19.37 -21.18 -20.44
CA PRO A 6 -18.29 -20.34 -19.87
C PRO A 6 -17.25 -20.18 -21.01
N GLU A 7 -16.95 -18.91 -21.35
CA GLU A 7 -15.85 -18.58 -22.25
C GLU A 7 -14.64 -19.40 -21.83
N ALA A 8 -14.01 -20.06 -22.79
CA ALA A 8 -12.84 -20.90 -22.56
C ALA A 8 -11.85 -20.15 -21.67
N ALA A 9 -11.45 -20.78 -20.57
CA ALA A 9 -10.53 -20.22 -19.60
C ALA A 9 -9.34 -19.62 -20.35
N ALA A 10 -9.25 -18.30 -20.34
CA ALA A 10 -8.22 -17.58 -21.08
C ALA A 10 -6.87 -18.03 -20.53
N ASN A 11 -6.09 -18.75 -21.36
CA ASN A 11 -4.75 -19.15 -20.99
C ASN A 11 -3.85 -17.90 -21.05
N PHE A 12 -3.60 -17.29 -19.90
CA PHE A 12 -2.77 -16.09 -19.79
C PHE A 12 -1.26 -16.39 -19.95
N GLY A 13 -0.86 -17.65 -20.13
CA GLY A 13 0.56 -18.05 -20.19
C GLY A 13 1.31 -17.87 -18.88
N LEU A 14 0.57 -17.78 -17.77
CA LEU A 14 1.11 -17.68 -16.41
C LEU A 14 0.98 -19.05 -15.74
N HIS A 15 2.03 -19.48 -15.02
CA HIS A 15 2.04 -20.80 -14.38
C HIS A 15 1.95 -20.69 -12.87
N ASN A 16 2.76 -19.83 -12.24
CA ASN A 16 2.77 -19.67 -10.78
C ASN A 16 3.04 -18.24 -10.35
N ILE A 17 2.09 -17.63 -9.65
CA ILE A 17 2.18 -16.28 -9.12
C ILE A 17 2.33 -16.37 -7.60
N ALA A 18 3.43 -15.85 -7.05
CA ALA A 18 3.56 -15.62 -5.62
C ALA A 18 2.83 -14.33 -5.22
N ILE A 19 2.00 -14.38 -4.19
CA ILE A 19 1.28 -13.20 -3.67
C ILE A 19 1.74 -12.94 -2.24
N ASP A 20 2.37 -11.79 -1.99
CA ASP A 20 2.87 -11.41 -0.66
C ASP A 20 1.74 -10.84 0.22
N LEU A 21 1.16 -11.69 1.04
CA LEU A 21 0.15 -11.33 2.04
C LEU A 21 0.72 -11.22 3.46
N THR A 22 2.05 -11.30 3.62
CA THR A 22 2.70 -11.21 4.93
C THR A 22 2.48 -9.87 5.66
N PRO A 23 2.25 -8.72 4.97
CA PRO A 23 1.93 -7.47 5.65
C PRO A 23 0.54 -7.42 6.29
N ILE A 24 -0.38 -8.31 5.93
CA ILE A 24 -1.74 -8.33 6.49
C ILE A 24 -1.70 -8.55 8.00
N LEU A 25 -2.37 -7.65 8.72
CA LEU A 25 -2.63 -7.79 10.14
C LEU A 25 -3.95 -8.53 10.37
N PRO A 26 -4.06 -9.34 11.45
CA PRO A 26 -5.31 -10.01 11.80
C PRO A 26 -6.45 -9.02 12.08
N GLY A 27 -7.68 -9.46 11.84
CA GLY A 27 -8.87 -8.64 12.08
C GLY A 27 -9.03 -7.47 11.11
N GLY A 28 -9.55 -6.32 11.60
CA GLY A 28 -9.85 -5.13 10.79
C GLY A 28 -8.71 -4.12 10.65
N GLU A 29 -7.54 -4.36 11.22
CA GLU A 29 -6.48 -3.35 11.34
C GLU A 29 -5.89 -2.87 10.01
N SER A 30 -5.93 -3.70 8.97
CA SER A 30 -5.42 -3.35 7.63
C SER A 30 -6.41 -2.56 6.76
N GLY A 31 -7.61 -2.28 7.26
CA GLY A 31 -8.62 -1.43 6.58
C GLY A 31 -9.03 -1.88 5.19
N GLY A 32 -9.41 -0.91 4.33
CA GLY A 32 -9.91 -1.17 2.97
C GLY A 32 -8.91 -1.87 2.05
N ALA A 33 -7.60 -1.67 2.23
CA ALA A 33 -6.57 -2.32 1.42
C ALA A 33 -6.61 -3.86 1.56
N LYS A 34 -6.90 -4.38 2.77
CA LYS A 34 -7.08 -5.81 3.00
C LYS A 34 -8.26 -6.36 2.21
N LEU A 35 -9.40 -5.68 2.27
CA LEU A 35 -10.60 -6.11 1.53
C LEU A 35 -10.34 -6.18 0.02
N VAL A 36 -9.67 -5.16 -0.53
CA VAL A 36 -9.29 -5.14 -1.95
C VAL A 36 -8.38 -6.32 -2.29
N ALA A 37 -7.32 -6.55 -1.50
CA ALA A 37 -6.38 -7.65 -1.73
C ALA A 37 -7.07 -9.02 -1.68
N LEU A 38 -7.89 -9.29 -0.66
CA LEU A 38 -8.60 -10.57 -0.51
C LEU A 38 -9.61 -10.81 -1.64
N THR A 39 -10.34 -9.77 -2.03
CA THR A 39 -11.29 -9.84 -3.15
C THR A 39 -10.57 -10.12 -4.46
N LEU A 40 -9.46 -9.42 -4.71
CA LEU A 40 -8.65 -9.61 -5.91
C LEU A 40 -8.09 -11.03 -5.99
N VAL A 41 -7.52 -11.57 -4.91
CA VAL A 41 -6.98 -12.94 -4.86
C VAL A 41 -8.06 -13.97 -5.23
N ARG A 42 -9.27 -13.85 -4.66
CA ARG A 42 -10.39 -14.76 -5.02
C ARG A 42 -10.73 -14.70 -6.50
N GLN A 43 -10.78 -13.50 -7.07
CA GLN A 43 -11.14 -13.34 -8.49
C GLN A 43 -10.03 -13.82 -9.42
N LEU A 44 -8.75 -13.59 -9.05
CA LEU A 44 -7.61 -14.12 -9.80
C LEU A 44 -7.65 -15.65 -9.86
N GLY A 45 -7.84 -16.33 -8.72
CA GLY A 45 -7.97 -17.78 -8.66
C GLY A 45 -9.12 -18.30 -9.53
N ARG A 46 -10.28 -17.64 -9.47
CA ARG A 46 -11.46 -18.03 -10.25
C ARG A 46 -11.29 -17.84 -11.77
N LEU A 47 -10.66 -16.75 -12.21
CA LEU A 47 -10.54 -16.39 -13.63
C LEU A 47 -9.36 -17.05 -14.34
N ALA A 48 -8.35 -17.48 -13.60
CA ALA A 48 -7.16 -18.14 -14.15
C ALA A 48 -6.94 -19.51 -13.49
N PRO A 49 -7.85 -20.50 -13.72
CA PRO A 49 -7.76 -21.81 -13.08
C PRO A 49 -6.51 -22.60 -13.51
N GLY A 50 -5.91 -22.27 -14.65
CA GLY A 50 -4.65 -22.87 -15.13
C GLY A 50 -3.40 -22.25 -14.52
N CYS A 51 -3.52 -21.15 -13.73
CA CYS A 51 -2.42 -20.51 -13.03
C CYS A 51 -2.49 -20.88 -11.54
N LYS A 52 -1.36 -21.27 -10.96
CA LYS A 52 -1.22 -21.47 -9.51
C LYS A 52 -0.96 -20.12 -8.84
N PHE A 53 -1.62 -19.89 -7.71
CA PHE A 53 -1.39 -18.74 -6.83
C PHE A 53 -0.88 -19.22 -5.49
N THR A 54 0.35 -18.84 -5.13
CA THR A 54 0.95 -19.19 -3.85
C THR A 54 0.93 -17.98 -2.93
N LEU A 55 0.10 -18.03 -1.89
CA LEU A 55 -0.05 -16.94 -0.92
C LEU A 55 1.05 -17.05 0.14
N LEU A 56 1.98 -16.09 0.15
CA LEU A 56 3.00 -16.00 1.20
C LEU A 56 2.38 -15.42 2.46
N THR A 57 2.47 -16.13 3.57
CA THR A 57 1.79 -15.79 4.83
C THR A 57 2.73 -15.94 6.03
N LEU A 58 2.39 -15.27 7.12
CA LEU A 58 3.02 -15.46 8.42
C LEU A 58 2.07 -16.20 9.36
N GLY A 59 2.59 -16.82 10.43
CA GLY A 59 1.75 -17.53 11.41
C GLY A 59 0.62 -16.69 12.00
N ARG A 60 0.80 -15.35 12.08
CA ARG A 60 -0.23 -14.45 12.62
C ARG A 60 -1.48 -14.32 11.75
N ASN A 61 -1.37 -14.50 10.42
CA ASN A 61 -2.48 -14.35 9.47
C ASN A 61 -2.79 -15.64 8.69
N TYR A 62 -2.06 -16.73 8.98
CA TYR A 62 -2.17 -17.98 8.23
C TYR A 62 -3.59 -18.57 8.28
N ASP A 63 -4.16 -18.68 9.49
CA ASP A 63 -5.48 -19.31 9.67
C ASP A 63 -6.61 -18.42 9.12
N GLU A 64 -6.51 -17.10 9.30
CA GLU A 64 -7.50 -16.17 8.78
C GLU A 64 -7.58 -16.21 7.25
N LEU A 65 -6.46 -16.44 6.57
CA LEU A 65 -6.39 -16.49 5.11
C LEU A 65 -6.79 -17.86 4.52
N ALA A 66 -7.19 -18.84 5.35
CA ALA A 66 -7.69 -20.14 4.89
C ALA A 66 -8.89 -20.02 3.95
N MET A 67 -9.71 -18.99 4.14
CA MET A 67 -10.88 -18.70 3.32
C MET A 67 -10.57 -18.36 1.84
N LEU A 68 -9.30 -18.20 1.48
CA LEU A 68 -8.85 -17.91 0.12
C LEU A 68 -8.40 -19.18 -0.62
N GLU A 69 -8.21 -20.30 0.06
CA GLU A 69 -7.77 -21.54 -0.57
C GLU A 69 -8.79 -22.06 -1.59
N ALA A 70 -8.27 -22.53 -2.71
CA ALA A 70 -8.99 -23.13 -3.81
C ALA A 70 -8.06 -24.12 -4.53
N ASP A 71 -8.55 -24.84 -5.53
CA ASP A 71 -7.76 -25.86 -6.26
C ASP A 71 -6.43 -25.32 -6.78
N ASN A 72 -6.41 -24.04 -7.19
CA ASN A 72 -5.23 -23.36 -7.73
C ASN A 72 -4.69 -22.26 -6.81
N VAL A 73 -5.22 -22.08 -5.59
CA VAL A 73 -4.78 -21.08 -4.61
C VAL A 73 -4.34 -21.80 -3.33
N THR A 74 -3.06 -21.71 -3.01
CA THR A 74 -2.46 -22.40 -1.85
C THR A 74 -1.74 -21.41 -0.95
N ARG A 75 -1.72 -21.68 0.36
CA ARG A 75 -0.97 -20.87 1.34
C ARG A 75 0.40 -21.48 1.61
N LEU A 76 1.42 -20.64 1.65
CA LEU A 76 2.75 -20.99 2.09
C LEU A 76 3.11 -20.15 3.32
N ARG A 77 3.33 -20.81 4.45
CA ARG A 77 3.82 -20.16 5.66
C ARG A 77 5.34 -19.96 5.56
N VAL A 78 5.79 -18.70 5.59
CA VAL A 78 7.20 -18.33 5.36
C VAL A 78 7.97 -17.98 6.64
N ASP A 79 7.37 -18.04 7.83
CA ASP A 79 8.02 -17.80 9.14
C ASP A 79 8.49 -19.09 9.84
N GLY A 80 8.45 -20.25 9.16
CA GLY A 80 8.56 -21.60 9.73
C GLY A 80 9.93 -22.01 10.28
N GLU A 81 10.99 -21.22 10.16
CA GLU A 81 12.33 -21.61 10.66
C GLU A 81 12.95 -20.65 11.70
N SER A 82 12.25 -19.62 12.15
CA SER A 82 12.76 -18.74 13.19
C SER A 82 11.76 -18.49 14.31
N ARG A 83 12.01 -19.13 15.46
CA ARG A 83 11.30 -18.87 16.75
C ARG A 83 11.39 -17.41 17.22
N THR A 84 12.02 -16.50 16.47
CA THR A 84 12.38 -15.14 16.88
C THR A 84 11.60 -14.00 16.20
N LEU A 85 10.68 -14.29 15.25
CA LEU A 85 9.89 -13.24 14.55
C LEU A 85 8.73 -12.64 15.38
N LYS A 86 8.67 -12.90 16.69
CA LYS A 86 7.54 -12.48 17.53
C LYS A 86 7.42 -10.98 17.81
N ARG A 87 8.35 -10.08 17.40
CA ARG A 87 8.31 -8.67 17.83
C ARG A 87 8.86 -7.59 16.89
N SER A 88 9.10 -7.85 15.62
CA SER A 88 9.72 -6.83 14.73
C SER A 88 8.78 -6.16 13.73
N THR A 89 7.47 -6.33 13.83
CA THR A 89 6.52 -5.80 12.83
C THR A 89 5.96 -4.42 13.16
N THR A 90 6.32 -3.82 14.28
CA THR A 90 5.99 -2.43 14.60
C THR A 90 6.96 -1.42 13.97
N ASP A 91 8.12 -1.85 13.49
CA ASP A 91 9.15 -0.94 12.98
C ASP A 91 9.27 -0.86 11.45
N GLY A 92 8.34 -1.43 10.69
CA GLY A 92 8.32 -1.25 9.22
C GLY A 92 9.65 -1.56 8.50
N GLN A 93 10.53 -2.32 9.13
CA GLN A 93 11.80 -2.71 8.54
C GLN A 93 11.58 -3.88 7.58
N VAL A 94 11.45 -3.57 6.29
CA VAL A 94 11.89 -4.48 5.23
C VAL A 94 13.42 -4.49 5.34
N GLY A 95 13.93 -5.23 6.30
CA GLY A 95 15.36 -5.34 6.55
C GLY A 95 16.02 -6.33 5.60
N ALA A 96 17.34 -6.40 5.66
CA ALA A 96 18.17 -7.37 4.95
C ALA A 96 17.69 -8.84 5.05
N ASP A 97 16.92 -9.19 6.09
CA ASP A 97 16.26 -10.49 6.26
C ASP A 97 15.31 -10.85 5.11
N ALA A 98 14.57 -9.88 4.57
CA ALA A 98 13.63 -10.09 3.46
C ALA A 98 14.38 -10.40 2.16
N TRP A 99 15.51 -9.76 1.97
CA TRP A 99 16.38 -9.97 0.81
C TRP A 99 17.10 -11.33 0.84
N SER A 100 17.45 -11.82 2.00
CA SER A 100 18.13 -13.11 2.13
C SER A 100 17.20 -14.31 1.91
N ARG A 101 15.93 -14.18 2.23
CA ARG A 101 14.92 -15.25 2.12
C ARG A 101 14.16 -15.24 0.81
N GLY A 102 14.00 -14.07 0.19
CA GLY A 102 13.24 -13.89 -1.04
C GLY A 102 13.61 -14.88 -2.12
N PRO A 103 14.90 -14.96 -2.52
CA PRO A 103 15.35 -15.90 -3.55
C PRO A 103 15.05 -17.36 -3.21
N ARG A 104 15.24 -17.78 -1.94
CA ARG A 104 14.95 -19.15 -1.51
C ARG A 104 13.48 -19.48 -1.62
N VAL A 105 12.61 -18.60 -1.09
CA VAL A 105 11.16 -18.79 -1.10
C VAL A 105 10.63 -18.81 -2.53
N LEU A 106 10.94 -17.79 -3.34
CA LEU A 106 10.39 -17.66 -4.69
C LEU A 106 10.85 -18.78 -5.63
N ARG A 107 12.11 -19.22 -5.51
CA ARG A 107 12.64 -20.37 -6.26
C ARG A 107 12.04 -21.69 -5.81
N SER A 108 11.81 -21.89 -4.51
CA SER A 108 11.25 -23.15 -3.98
C SER A 108 9.84 -23.44 -4.50
N ILE A 109 9.14 -22.40 -4.96
CA ILE A 109 7.78 -22.50 -5.53
C ILE A 109 7.76 -22.28 -7.03
N ASP A 110 8.91 -22.04 -7.67
CA ASP A 110 9.03 -21.76 -9.11
C ASP A 110 8.09 -20.62 -9.54
N ALA A 111 8.20 -19.47 -8.88
CA ALA A 111 7.33 -18.33 -9.13
C ALA A 111 7.75 -17.55 -10.38
N ASP A 112 6.83 -17.40 -11.34
CA ASP A 112 7.01 -16.55 -12.54
C ASP A 112 7.04 -15.07 -12.16
N LEU A 113 6.29 -14.69 -11.11
CA LEU A 113 6.10 -13.30 -10.71
C LEU A 113 5.80 -13.21 -9.21
N LEU A 114 6.25 -12.13 -8.59
CA LEU A 114 5.84 -11.72 -7.25
C LEU A 114 4.84 -10.57 -7.32
N PHE A 115 3.63 -10.79 -6.82
CA PHE A 115 2.62 -9.75 -6.67
C PHE A 115 2.56 -9.25 -5.23
N CYS A 116 2.72 -7.95 -5.03
CA CYS A 116 2.73 -7.28 -3.73
C CYS A 116 1.53 -6.33 -3.60
N PRO A 117 0.40 -6.78 -3.06
CA PRO A 117 -0.77 -5.93 -2.89
C PRO A 117 -0.62 -4.87 -1.77
N PHE A 118 0.53 -4.78 -1.09
CA PHE A 118 0.80 -3.84 0.00
C PHE A 118 2.12 -3.09 -0.20
N THR A 119 2.18 -2.25 -1.21
CA THR A 119 3.28 -1.34 -1.57
C THR A 119 4.62 -2.07 -1.77
N ALA A 120 5.45 -2.24 -0.75
CA ALA A 120 6.78 -2.84 -0.87
C ALA A 120 6.73 -4.36 -0.69
N PRO A 121 7.51 -5.13 -1.47
CA PRO A 121 7.65 -6.57 -1.28
C PRO A 121 8.35 -6.88 0.04
N THR A 122 7.84 -7.88 0.78
CA THR A 122 8.52 -8.44 1.95
C THR A 122 9.57 -9.46 1.53
N PHE A 123 9.30 -10.19 0.44
CA PHE A 123 10.22 -11.16 -0.17
C PHE A 123 10.52 -10.72 -1.60
N HIS A 124 11.78 -10.72 -1.98
CA HIS A 124 12.18 -10.32 -3.33
C HIS A 124 13.36 -11.16 -3.84
N ASP A 125 13.26 -11.63 -5.07
CA ASP A 125 14.39 -12.11 -5.86
C ASP A 125 14.56 -11.15 -7.05
N PRO A 126 15.72 -10.48 -7.22
CA PRO A 126 15.95 -9.58 -8.35
C PRO A 126 15.73 -10.20 -9.73
N ARG A 127 15.68 -11.53 -9.81
CA ARG A 127 15.43 -12.28 -11.05
C ARG A 127 13.95 -12.52 -11.32
N SER A 128 13.09 -12.38 -10.32
CA SER A 128 11.66 -12.54 -10.47
C SER A 128 11.00 -11.18 -10.68
N PRO A 129 10.13 -11.02 -11.70
CA PRO A 129 9.37 -9.80 -11.89
C PRO A 129 8.50 -9.47 -10.68
N VAL A 130 8.32 -8.16 -10.42
CA VAL A 130 7.52 -7.67 -9.30
C VAL A 130 6.43 -6.72 -9.78
N VAL A 131 5.20 -6.97 -9.37
CA VAL A 131 4.08 -6.04 -9.50
C VAL A 131 3.62 -5.61 -8.11
N SER A 132 3.53 -4.31 -7.86
CA SER A 132 3.13 -3.75 -6.57
C SER A 132 1.92 -2.83 -6.70
N ILE A 133 1.09 -2.72 -5.64
CA ILE A 133 0.01 -1.73 -5.56
C ILE A 133 0.43 -0.57 -4.67
N VAL A 134 0.19 0.67 -5.13
CA VAL A 134 0.29 1.89 -4.32
C VAL A 134 -1.11 2.48 -4.16
N TYR A 135 -1.61 2.48 -2.91
CA TYR A 135 -2.95 2.97 -2.59
C TYR A 135 -3.00 4.49 -2.42
N ASP A 136 -2.02 5.05 -1.73
CA ASP A 136 -1.96 6.47 -1.42
C ASP A 136 -0.52 6.96 -1.19
N LEU A 137 -0.36 8.27 -1.16
CA LEU A 137 0.89 8.98 -0.90
C LEU A 137 0.67 10.10 0.14
N LEU A 138 -0.06 9.79 1.22
CA LEU A 138 -0.39 10.73 2.29
C LEU A 138 0.86 11.42 2.85
N GLN A 139 1.99 10.70 2.96
CA GLN A 139 3.27 11.23 3.45
C GLN A 139 3.84 12.33 2.55
N VAL A 140 3.44 12.40 1.28
CA VAL A 140 3.87 13.44 0.34
C VAL A 140 3.03 14.71 0.53
N HIS A 141 1.71 14.57 0.58
CA HIS A 141 0.79 15.71 0.62
C HIS A 141 0.56 16.26 2.03
N TYR A 142 0.49 15.39 3.03
CA TYR A 142 0.18 15.75 4.41
C TYR A 142 1.16 15.12 5.41
N PRO A 143 2.47 15.40 5.29
CA PRO A 143 3.48 14.81 6.18
C PRO A 143 3.23 15.12 7.67
N LYS A 144 2.59 16.25 7.98
CA LYS A 144 2.24 16.66 9.35
C LYS A 144 1.20 15.78 10.04
N PHE A 145 0.45 14.97 9.29
CA PHE A 145 -0.53 14.02 9.87
C PHE A 145 0.12 12.71 10.32
N LEU A 146 1.40 12.53 10.05
CA LEU A 146 2.16 11.34 10.39
C LEU A 146 3.28 11.68 11.37
N THR A 147 3.59 10.75 12.25
CA THR A 147 4.79 10.82 13.09
C THR A 147 6.06 10.74 12.23
N ALA A 148 7.19 11.15 12.78
CA ALA A 148 8.48 11.06 12.08
C ALA A 148 8.80 9.61 11.67
N THR A 149 8.50 8.65 12.55
CA THR A 149 8.70 7.21 12.30
C THR A 149 7.81 6.70 11.16
N GLU A 150 6.52 7.02 11.18
CA GLU A 150 5.60 6.61 10.11
C GLU A 150 5.99 7.19 8.75
N ARG A 151 6.42 8.47 8.72
CA ARG A 151 6.93 9.09 7.49
C ARG A 151 8.15 8.36 6.96
N ALA A 152 9.12 8.07 7.81
CA ALA A 152 10.35 7.38 7.42
C ALA A 152 10.07 5.97 6.89
N VAL A 153 9.16 5.23 7.54
CA VAL A 153 8.74 3.89 7.11
C VAL A 153 8.06 3.95 5.75
N ARG A 154 7.05 4.80 5.57
CA ARG A 154 6.31 4.95 4.30
C ARG A 154 7.22 5.41 3.16
N ALA A 155 8.13 6.37 3.43
CA ALA A 155 9.07 6.86 2.43
C ALA A 155 10.04 5.76 1.98
N ARG A 156 10.55 4.94 2.93
CA ARG A 156 11.41 3.79 2.62
C ARG A 156 10.68 2.74 1.79
N GLN A 157 9.47 2.36 2.19
CA GLN A 157 8.67 1.39 1.45
C GLN A 157 8.39 1.86 0.02
N LEU A 158 8.08 3.14 -0.14
CA LEU A 158 7.83 3.73 -1.45
C LEU A 158 9.08 3.76 -2.33
N ALA A 159 10.22 4.18 -1.77
CA ALA A 159 11.51 4.18 -2.47
C ALA A 159 11.91 2.76 -2.89
N GLU A 160 11.70 1.77 -2.02
CA GLU A 160 11.97 0.37 -2.34
C GLU A 160 11.04 -0.14 -3.45
N THR A 161 9.75 0.14 -3.38
CA THR A 161 8.80 -0.20 -4.46
C THR A 161 9.23 0.43 -5.78
N ALA A 162 9.56 1.73 -5.79
CA ALA A 162 10.02 2.43 -6.99
C ALA A 162 11.28 1.80 -7.59
N ARG A 163 12.14 1.23 -6.73
CA ARG A 163 13.41 0.61 -7.13
C ARG A 163 13.22 -0.79 -7.71
N VAL A 164 12.33 -1.61 -7.13
CA VAL A 164 12.26 -3.05 -7.42
C VAL A 164 11.08 -3.47 -8.27
N ALA A 165 9.96 -2.73 -8.26
CA ALA A 165 8.78 -3.12 -9.03
C ALA A 165 9.00 -2.91 -10.53
N ASP A 166 8.75 -3.94 -11.32
CA ASP A 166 8.73 -3.83 -12.78
C ASP A 166 7.47 -3.09 -13.23
N ARG A 167 6.36 -3.25 -12.48
CA ARG A 167 5.12 -2.47 -12.69
C ARG A 167 4.50 -2.08 -11.36
N ILE A 168 4.05 -0.83 -11.27
CA ILE A 168 3.33 -0.29 -10.12
C ILE A 168 1.91 0.01 -10.52
N VAL A 169 0.95 -0.60 -9.84
CA VAL A 169 -0.48 -0.33 -10.02
C VAL A 169 -0.89 0.75 -9.02
N CYS A 170 -1.40 1.87 -9.53
CA CYS A 170 -2.03 2.92 -8.72
C CYS A 170 -3.55 2.80 -8.82
N ILE A 171 -4.24 3.02 -7.71
CA ILE A 171 -5.71 2.87 -7.65
C ILE A 171 -6.48 4.09 -8.16
N SER A 172 -5.79 5.20 -8.49
CA SER A 172 -6.36 6.40 -9.09
C SER A 172 -5.30 7.13 -9.94
N ASP A 173 -5.74 7.94 -10.89
CA ASP A 173 -4.85 8.77 -11.72
C ASP A 173 -4.17 9.85 -10.88
N PHE A 174 -4.82 10.33 -9.83
CA PHE A 174 -4.21 11.21 -8.85
C PHE A 174 -3.01 10.56 -8.17
N THR A 175 -3.15 9.32 -7.69
CA THR A 175 -2.04 8.57 -7.06
C THR A 175 -0.91 8.32 -8.07
N ARG A 176 -1.25 7.94 -9.32
CA ARG A 176 -0.29 7.77 -10.41
C ARG A 176 0.50 9.06 -10.67
N SER A 177 -0.19 10.17 -10.86
CA SER A 177 0.42 11.47 -11.15
C SER A 177 1.32 11.94 -10.01
N THR A 178 0.89 11.73 -8.75
CA THR A 178 1.67 12.02 -7.56
C THR A 178 2.94 11.17 -7.50
N LEU A 179 2.83 9.88 -7.77
CA LEU A 179 3.97 8.96 -7.78
C LEU A 179 5.03 9.37 -8.81
N ILE A 180 4.61 9.66 -10.04
CA ILE A 180 5.51 10.10 -11.11
C ILE A 180 6.18 11.44 -10.75
N ARG A 181 5.41 12.40 -10.27
CA ARG A 181 5.89 13.78 -10.00
C ARG A 181 6.82 13.85 -8.80
N HIS A 182 6.52 13.15 -7.72
CA HIS A 182 7.20 13.31 -6.42
C HIS A 182 8.21 12.21 -6.11
N VAL A 183 8.06 11.02 -6.70
CA VAL A 183 8.97 9.89 -6.47
C VAL A 183 9.94 9.69 -7.65
N GLY A 184 9.58 10.21 -8.83
CA GLY A 184 10.42 10.15 -10.02
C GLY A 184 10.43 8.78 -10.70
N VAL A 185 9.38 7.97 -10.50
CA VAL A 185 9.21 6.71 -11.25
C VAL A 185 8.89 7.01 -12.72
N ARG A 186 9.30 6.13 -13.62
CA ARG A 186 9.01 6.29 -15.05
C ARG A 186 7.53 6.07 -15.32
N GLY A 187 6.94 6.87 -16.22
CA GLY A 187 5.51 6.79 -16.53
C GLY A 187 5.06 5.42 -17.06
N GLU A 188 5.93 4.72 -17.80
CA GLU A 188 5.72 3.37 -18.32
C GLU A 188 5.72 2.28 -17.22
N GLN A 189 6.38 2.55 -16.09
CA GLN A 189 6.39 1.65 -14.93
C GLN A 189 5.07 1.69 -14.16
N VAL A 190 4.23 2.71 -14.39
CA VAL A 190 3.03 2.94 -13.57
C VAL A 190 1.77 2.83 -14.42
N VAL A 191 0.83 2.03 -13.96
CA VAL A 191 -0.50 1.86 -14.57
C VAL A 191 -1.58 2.19 -13.55
N THR A 192 -2.68 2.79 -14.00
CA THR A 192 -3.86 3.02 -13.17
C THR A 192 -4.86 1.89 -13.36
N ILE A 193 -5.20 1.20 -12.28
CA ILE A 193 -6.31 0.25 -12.22
C ILE A 193 -7.18 0.66 -11.02
N PRO A 194 -8.30 1.35 -11.27
CA PRO A 194 -9.21 1.73 -10.20
C PRO A 194 -9.76 0.52 -9.45
N ILE A 195 -10.04 0.70 -8.17
CA ILE A 195 -10.69 -0.33 -7.36
C ILE A 195 -12.10 -0.56 -7.91
N ALA A 196 -12.49 -1.83 -8.07
CA ALA A 196 -13.86 -2.16 -8.41
C ALA A 196 -14.74 -2.22 -7.15
N TYR A 197 -15.97 -1.81 -7.29
CA TYR A 197 -16.98 -1.96 -6.26
C TYR A 197 -17.36 -3.44 -6.12
N ALA A 198 -17.06 -4.02 -5.00
CA ALA A 198 -17.30 -5.44 -4.74
C ALA A 198 -18.75 -5.77 -4.34
N GLY A 199 -19.60 -4.77 -4.17
CA GLY A 199 -20.94 -4.94 -3.62
C GLY A 199 -20.93 -5.52 -2.19
N SER A 200 -19.83 -5.35 -1.45
CA SER A 200 -19.61 -5.99 -0.15
C SER A 200 -20.74 -5.67 0.83
N LEU A 201 -21.07 -4.39 0.96
CA LEU A 201 -22.20 -3.97 1.79
C LEU A 201 -23.56 -4.43 1.22
N ASN A 202 -23.72 -4.52 -0.08
CA ASN A 202 -25.02 -4.85 -0.69
C ASN A 202 -25.32 -6.37 -0.74
N ARG A 203 -24.28 -7.23 -0.82
CA ARG A 203 -24.45 -8.70 -0.89
C ARG A 203 -24.47 -9.38 0.48
N SER A 204 -23.82 -8.78 1.49
CA SER A 204 -23.79 -9.32 2.86
C SER A 204 -25.07 -9.05 3.65
N PHE A 205 -25.99 -8.24 3.12
CA PHE A 205 -27.09 -7.65 3.89
C PHE A 205 -28.47 -8.09 3.39
N GLY A 206 -28.84 -9.32 3.73
CA GLY A 206 -30.24 -9.76 3.68
C GLY A 206 -31.15 -9.04 4.67
N SER A 207 -30.59 -8.39 5.69
CA SER A 207 -31.32 -7.64 6.71
C SER A 207 -30.69 -6.28 6.99
N ARG A 208 -31.51 -5.25 7.18
CA ARG A 208 -31.14 -3.93 7.69
C ARG A 208 -31.43 -3.89 9.18
N ASP A 209 -30.43 -3.53 9.99
CA ASP A 209 -30.67 -3.31 11.41
C ASP A 209 -31.02 -1.84 11.66
N THR A 210 -32.31 -1.55 11.60
CA THR A 210 -32.87 -0.20 11.83
C THR A 210 -32.97 0.16 13.32
N SER A 211 -32.67 -0.76 14.25
CA SER A 211 -32.67 -0.48 15.69
C SER A 211 -31.69 0.64 16.07
N ILE A 212 -30.67 0.84 15.22
CA ILE A 212 -29.69 1.91 15.37
C ILE A 212 -30.33 3.30 15.36
N PHE A 213 -31.45 3.52 14.63
CA PHE A 213 -32.10 4.83 14.58
C PHE A 213 -32.62 5.24 15.94
N GLY A 214 -33.33 4.32 16.64
CA GLY A 214 -33.80 4.55 18.01
C GLY A 214 -32.67 4.75 19.01
N ARG A 215 -31.58 3.96 18.87
CA ARG A 215 -30.40 4.08 19.73
C ARG A 215 -29.67 5.43 19.57
N LEU A 216 -29.67 6.01 18.37
CA LEU A 216 -29.02 7.29 18.08
C LEU A 216 -30.00 8.49 18.20
N GLY A 217 -31.31 8.27 18.31
CA GLY A 217 -32.32 9.32 18.30
C GLY A 217 -32.29 10.10 16.97
N ILE A 218 -32.32 9.38 15.85
CA ILE A 218 -32.33 9.93 14.49
C ILE A 218 -33.52 9.38 13.68
N GLU A 219 -33.93 10.11 12.67
CA GLU A 219 -35.01 9.73 11.75
C GLU A 219 -34.48 9.59 10.32
N ALA A 220 -35.06 8.67 9.55
CA ALA A 220 -34.74 8.48 8.14
C ALA A 220 -34.91 9.78 7.35
N GLY A 221 -33.96 10.11 6.48
CA GLY A 221 -33.94 11.36 5.70
C GLY A 221 -33.63 12.62 6.50
N ARG A 222 -33.33 12.51 7.81
CA ARG A 222 -33.06 13.67 8.69
C ARG A 222 -31.63 13.64 9.27
N PHE A 223 -30.70 12.94 8.62
CA PHE A 223 -29.31 12.95 9.02
C PHE A 223 -28.37 12.82 7.82
N LEU A 224 -27.18 13.41 7.97
CA LEU A 224 -26.02 13.18 7.11
C LEU A 224 -25.19 12.04 7.70
N LEU A 225 -24.62 11.20 6.83
CA LEU A 225 -23.77 10.10 7.24
C LEU A 225 -22.31 10.35 6.84
N TYR A 226 -21.36 10.13 7.76
CA TYR A 226 -19.93 10.11 7.48
C TYR A 226 -19.27 8.86 8.08
N PRO A 227 -19.09 7.77 7.30
CA PRO A 227 -18.47 6.53 7.76
C PRO A 227 -16.96 6.59 7.52
N ALA A 228 -16.21 7.10 8.49
CA ALA A 228 -14.76 7.23 8.42
C ALA A 228 -14.12 7.22 9.80
N ASN A 229 -12.92 6.60 9.91
CA ASN A 229 -12.10 6.71 11.11
C ASN A 229 -11.73 8.19 11.38
N PHE A 230 -11.45 8.51 12.63
CA PHE A 230 -11.26 9.90 13.10
C PHE A 230 -9.84 10.44 12.85
N TRP A 231 -9.17 10.00 11.79
CA TRP A 231 -7.84 10.49 11.42
C TRP A 231 -7.90 11.96 10.94
N PRO A 232 -6.82 12.75 11.16
CA PRO A 232 -6.80 14.16 10.75
C PRO A 232 -7.12 14.41 9.27
N SER A 233 -6.72 13.50 8.38
CA SER A 233 -7.00 13.57 6.94
C SER A 233 -8.49 13.46 6.61
N LYS A 234 -9.31 12.93 7.53
CA LYS A 234 -10.77 12.80 7.36
C LYS A 234 -11.54 14.10 7.69
N ASN A 235 -10.87 15.09 8.25
CA ASN A 235 -11.38 16.47 8.35
C ASN A 235 -12.67 16.68 9.17
N HIS A 236 -12.93 15.85 10.18
CA HIS A 236 -14.11 15.96 11.03
C HIS A 236 -14.25 17.34 11.69
N ARG A 237 -13.12 18.01 12.01
CA ARG A 237 -13.14 19.32 12.69
C ARG A 237 -13.79 20.40 11.84
N LEU A 238 -13.43 20.49 10.54
CA LEU A 238 -14.04 21.47 9.64
C LEU A 238 -15.47 21.08 9.27
N LEU A 239 -15.80 19.79 9.19
CA LEU A 239 -17.19 19.32 9.05
C LEU A 239 -18.07 19.80 10.22
N LEU A 240 -17.56 19.70 11.46
CA LEU A 240 -18.29 20.21 12.64
C LEU A 240 -18.44 21.73 12.62
N ALA A 241 -17.44 22.47 12.10
CA ALA A 241 -17.55 23.91 11.89
C ALA A 241 -18.63 24.23 10.84
N ALA A 242 -18.69 23.48 9.73
CA ALA A 242 -19.74 23.62 8.72
C ALA A 242 -21.13 23.35 9.32
N LEU A 243 -21.26 22.31 10.15
CA LEU A 243 -22.51 22.02 10.87
C LEU A 243 -22.89 23.16 11.81
N ALA A 244 -21.92 23.77 12.50
CA ALA A 244 -22.18 24.91 13.38
C ALA A 244 -22.69 26.14 12.59
N LEU A 245 -22.11 26.44 11.45
CA LEU A 245 -22.57 27.49 10.55
C LEU A 245 -23.98 27.20 10.02
N TYR A 246 -24.22 25.95 9.61
CA TYR A 246 -25.53 25.50 9.17
C TYR A 246 -26.59 25.68 10.28
N ARG A 247 -26.28 25.27 11.52
CA ARG A 247 -27.18 25.42 12.68
C ARG A 247 -27.46 26.88 13.04
N ALA A 248 -26.45 27.74 12.93
CA ALA A 248 -26.63 29.18 13.15
C ALA A 248 -27.59 29.81 12.12
N ARG A 249 -27.53 29.36 10.85
CA ARG A 249 -28.41 29.82 9.77
C ARG A 249 -29.81 29.18 9.85
N HIS A 250 -29.93 27.95 10.34
CA HIS A 250 -31.17 27.14 10.42
C HIS A 250 -31.40 26.62 11.83
N PRO A 251 -31.73 27.49 12.81
CA PRO A 251 -31.84 27.12 14.22
C PRO A 251 -33.01 26.14 14.51
N ARG A 252 -33.98 26.04 13.59
CA ARG A 252 -35.14 25.13 13.72
C ARG A 252 -34.92 23.77 12.99
N SER A 253 -33.87 23.61 12.21
CA SER A 253 -33.59 22.32 11.55
C SER A 253 -33.29 21.25 12.59
N ASP A 254 -33.78 20.03 12.38
CA ASP A 254 -33.50 18.84 13.19
C ASP A 254 -32.43 17.93 12.55
N LEU A 255 -31.84 18.38 11.43
CA LEU A 255 -30.82 17.63 10.72
C LEU A 255 -29.65 17.24 11.63
N ALA A 256 -29.38 15.95 11.73
CA ALA A 256 -28.27 15.38 12.50
C ALA A 256 -27.08 15.03 11.59
N LEU A 257 -25.92 14.85 12.22
CA LEU A 257 -24.71 14.29 11.60
C LEU A 257 -24.32 13.01 12.33
N VAL A 258 -24.18 11.90 11.62
CA VAL A 258 -23.74 10.61 12.15
C VAL A 258 -22.35 10.32 11.64
N CYS A 259 -21.34 10.25 12.54
CA CYS A 259 -19.97 9.90 12.23
C CYS A 259 -19.66 8.52 12.83
N THR A 260 -19.52 7.49 11.99
CA THR A 260 -19.14 6.15 12.44
C THR A 260 -17.63 5.93 12.23
N GLY A 261 -17.01 5.04 13.00
CA GLY A 261 -15.60 4.71 12.87
C GLY A 261 -15.05 4.09 14.15
N SER A 262 -13.78 3.69 14.14
CA SER A 262 -13.16 3.05 15.30
C SER A 262 -13.20 3.98 16.53
N PRO A 263 -13.68 3.50 17.69
CA PRO A 263 -13.66 4.27 18.93
C PRO A 263 -12.21 4.46 19.41
N GLY A 264 -11.98 5.49 20.20
CA GLY A 264 -10.69 5.78 20.81
C GLY A 264 -10.43 7.27 20.95
N ARG A 265 -9.22 7.62 21.39
CA ARG A 265 -8.82 9.00 21.69
C ARG A 265 -9.17 10.01 20.60
N GLN A 266 -8.95 9.66 19.34
CA GLN A 266 -9.23 10.57 18.23
C GLN A 266 -10.73 10.87 18.09
N MET A 267 -11.60 9.86 18.30
CA MET A 267 -13.05 10.06 18.35
C MET A 267 -13.46 10.97 19.51
N ASP A 268 -12.87 10.77 20.70
CA ASP A 268 -13.17 11.57 21.88
C ASP A 268 -12.76 13.05 21.67
N GLU A 269 -11.58 13.28 21.08
CA GLU A 269 -11.13 14.63 20.71
C GLU A 269 -12.11 15.32 19.72
N VAL A 270 -12.64 14.58 18.75
CA VAL A 270 -13.63 15.12 17.79
C VAL A 270 -14.98 15.39 18.48
N ARG A 271 -15.41 14.53 19.41
CA ARG A 271 -16.61 14.74 20.23
C ARG A 271 -16.50 16.02 21.07
N ASP A 272 -15.33 16.24 21.67
CA ASP A 272 -15.04 17.46 22.43
C ASP A 272 -15.09 18.71 21.54
N VAL A 273 -14.63 18.62 20.29
CA VAL A 273 -14.77 19.71 19.31
C VAL A 273 -16.23 20.00 19.02
N ALA A 274 -17.08 18.96 18.84
CA ALA A 274 -18.50 19.13 18.62
C ALA A 274 -19.18 19.85 19.79
N HIS A 275 -18.83 19.50 21.04
CA HIS A 275 -19.34 20.17 22.23
C HIS A 275 -18.93 21.64 22.27
N ARG A 276 -17.64 21.95 22.06
CA ARG A 276 -17.13 23.35 22.06
C ARG A 276 -17.73 24.19 20.94
N ALA A 277 -18.02 23.57 19.78
CA ALA A 277 -18.70 24.23 18.65
C ALA A 277 -20.21 24.39 18.85
N GLY A 278 -20.78 23.91 19.96
CA GLY A 278 -22.21 23.99 20.26
C GLY A 278 -23.09 23.05 19.44
N VAL A 279 -22.50 22.09 18.72
CA VAL A 279 -23.25 21.14 17.86
C VAL A 279 -23.33 19.73 18.43
N GLY A 280 -22.86 19.51 19.65
CA GLY A 280 -22.94 18.21 20.32
C GLY A 280 -24.32 17.54 20.29
N PRO A 281 -25.45 18.26 20.51
CA PRO A 281 -26.78 17.67 20.44
C PRO A 281 -27.19 17.14 19.07
N TRP A 282 -26.55 17.56 17.99
CA TRP A 282 -26.85 17.15 16.60
C TRP A 282 -25.81 16.23 16.00
N ALA A 283 -24.66 16.04 16.64
CA ALA A 283 -23.62 15.12 16.19
C ALA A 283 -23.69 13.80 16.96
N ARG A 284 -23.70 12.67 16.26
CA ARG A 284 -23.72 11.32 16.80
C ARG A 284 -22.44 10.59 16.49
N PHE A 285 -21.82 9.99 17.50
CA PHE A 285 -20.58 9.23 17.39
C PHE A 285 -20.78 7.83 17.97
N PRO A 286 -21.46 6.91 17.24
CA PRO A 286 -21.74 5.57 17.73
C PRO A 286 -20.51 4.70 17.91
N GLY A 287 -19.36 5.11 17.37
CA GLY A 287 -18.19 4.26 17.27
C GLY A 287 -18.31 3.28 16.11
N PHE A 288 -17.84 2.06 16.32
CA PHE A 288 -17.98 0.98 15.35
C PHE A 288 -19.44 0.52 15.28
N VAL A 289 -19.97 0.39 14.09
CA VAL A 289 -21.30 -0.15 13.80
C VAL A 289 -21.16 -1.43 12.99
N THR A 290 -22.12 -2.34 13.11
CA THR A 290 -22.15 -3.54 12.29
C THR A 290 -22.43 -3.20 10.83
N ASP A 291 -22.11 -4.11 9.95
CA ASP A 291 -22.39 -3.92 8.53
C ASP A 291 -23.90 -3.71 8.28
N ALA A 292 -24.77 -4.45 8.96
CA ALA A 292 -26.23 -4.32 8.85
C ALA A 292 -26.73 -2.94 9.33
N GLU A 293 -26.13 -2.41 10.40
CA GLU A 293 -26.40 -1.04 10.87
C GLU A 293 -25.86 0.01 9.90
N LEU A 294 -24.65 -0.18 9.36
CA LEU A 294 -24.08 0.74 8.38
C LEU A 294 -24.91 0.80 7.10
N ALA A 295 -25.40 -0.36 6.63
CA ALA A 295 -26.28 -0.42 5.47
C ALA A 295 -27.61 0.30 5.73
N ALA A 296 -28.21 0.13 6.91
CA ALA A 296 -29.42 0.84 7.30
C ALA A 296 -29.18 2.37 7.36
N LEU A 297 -28.05 2.79 7.93
CA LEU A 297 -27.66 4.21 7.97
C LEU A 297 -27.43 4.77 6.57
N MET A 298 -26.74 4.02 5.69
CA MET A 298 -26.44 4.46 4.33
C MET A 298 -27.74 4.69 3.54
N GLU A 299 -28.65 3.70 3.55
CA GLU A 299 -29.91 3.74 2.83
C GLU A 299 -30.86 4.83 3.32
N ALA A 300 -30.86 5.09 4.63
CA ALA A 300 -31.78 6.05 5.26
C ALA A 300 -31.23 7.47 5.42
N SER A 301 -29.95 7.71 5.13
CA SER A 301 -29.37 9.05 5.26
C SER A 301 -29.90 10.00 4.19
N LEU A 302 -30.01 11.29 4.53
CA LEU A 302 -30.32 12.36 3.57
C LEU A 302 -29.25 12.43 2.48
N ALA A 303 -27.99 12.31 2.88
CA ALA A 303 -26.81 12.24 2.02
C ALA A 303 -25.61 11.66 2.78
N LEU A 304 -24.68 11.06 2.03
CA LEU A 304 -23.30 10.88 2.47
C LEU A 304 -22.58 12.23 2.39
N ILE A 305 -21.88 12.65 3.46
CA ILE A 305 -20.94 13.77 3.40
C ILE A 305 -19.52 13.26 3.58
N PHE A 306 -18.62 13.62 2.64
CA PHE A 306 -17.26 13.07 2.57
C PHE A 306 -16.21 14.18 2.45
N PRO A 307 -15.88 14.89 3.55
CA PRO A 307 -15.08 16.11 3.57
C PRO A 307 -13.57 15.86 3.66
N SER A 308 -13.10 14.66 3.32
CA SER A 308 -11.70 14.26 3.46
C SER A 308 -10.75 15.22 2.73
N LEU A 309 -9.65 15.57 3.39
CA LEU A 309 -8.55 16.36 2.81
C LEU A 309 -7.73 15.54 1.82
N TYR A 310 -7.68 14.23 2.04
CA TYR A 310 -6.86 13.34 1.24
C TYR A 310 -7.41 11.91 1.27
N GLU A 311 -7.55 11.33 0.08
CA GLU A 311 -7.90 9.92 -0.13
C GLU A 311 -7.10 9.35 -1.31
N GLY A 312 -6.80 8.06 -1.24
CA GLY A 312 -6.30 7.31 -2.40
C GLY A 312 -7.42 6.95 -3.38
N PHE A 313 -8.68 6.81 -2.86
CA PHE A 313 -9.84 6.46 -3.69
C PHE A 313 -11.16 7.01 -3.11
N GLY A 314 -11.72 6.44 -2.04
CA GLY A 314 -13.00 6.88 -1.45
C GLY A 314 -14.11 5.83 -1.58
N MET A 315 -13.86 4.59 -1.18
CA MET A 315 -14.85 3.50 -1.24
C MET A 315 -16.24 3.83 -0.69
N PRO A 316 -16.39 4.54 0.45
CA PRO A 316 -17.70 4.88 0.97
C PRO A 316 -18.60 5.69 0.00
N ILE A 317 -17.99 6.40 -0.94
CA ILE A 317 -18.72 7.13 -1.98
C ILE A 317 -19.42 6.14 -2.93
N LEU A 318 -18.71 5.11 -3.38
CA LEU A 318 -19.31 4.07 -4.24
C LEU A 318 -20.36 3.27 -3.49
N GLU A 319 -20.16 3.04 -2.20
CA GLU A 319 -21.15 2.41 -1.33
C GLU A 319 -22.43 3.25 -1.27
N ALA A 320 -22.33 4.56 -1.04
CA ALA A 320 -23.47 5.47 -1.06
C ALA A 320 -24.22 5.47 -2.39
N MET A 321 -23.47 5.54 -3.52
CA MET A 321 -24.05 5.47 -4.85
C MET A 321 -24.81 4.14 -5.08
N ALA A 322 -24.30 3.02 -4.55
CA ALA A 322 -24.95 1.71 -4.65
C ALA A 322 -26.23 1.62 -3.83
N PHE A 323 -26.32 2.36 -2.72
CA PHE A 323 -27.53 2.47 -1.91
C PHE A 323 -28.53 3.52 -2.43
N GLY A 324 -28.18 4.26 -3.47
CA GLY A 324 -28.99 5.37 -3.96
C GLY A 324 -28.99 6.57 -3.01
N THR A 325 -27.92 6.75 -2.26
CA THR A 325 -27.73 7.86 -1.34
C THR A 325 -27.00 9.00 -2.04
N PRO A 326 -27.54 10.24 -2.04
CA PRO A 326 -26.85 11.40 -2.60
C PRO A 326 -25.49 11.63 -1.95
N VAL A 327 -24.52 12.14 -2.70
CA VAL A 327 -23.14 12.33 -2.21
C VAL A 327 -22.77 13.81 -2.21
N LEU A 328 -22.28 14.28 -1.06
CA LEU A 328 -21.57 15.54 -0.88
C LEU A 328 -20.10 15.23 -0.67
N SER A 329 -19.22 15.61 -1.61
CA SER A 329 -17.81 15.20 -1.60
C SER A 329 -16.85 16.37 -1.63
N SER A 330 -15.74 16.23 -0.95
CA SER A 330 -14.58 17.09 -1.16
C SER A 330 -14.09 16.99 -2.61
N ASN A 331 -13.59 18.10 -3.15
CA ASN A 331 -12.93 18.17 -4.46
C ASN A 331 -11.42 17.93 -4.39
N ALA A 332 -10.91 17.30 -3.31
CA ALA A 332 -9.49 17.09 -3.07
C ALA A 332 -9.01 15.68 -3.47
N ALA A 333 -7.72 15.59 -3.80
CA ALA A 333 -7.00 14.35 -4.09
C ALA A 333 -7.67 13.52 -5.21
N SER A 334 -7.94 12.22 -4.96
CA SER A 334 -8.57 11.33 -5.94
C SER A 334 -10.11 11.46 -6.01
N LEU A 335 -10.72 12.21 -5.12
CA LEU A 335 -12.19 12.24 -5.00
C LEU A 335 -12.89 12.78 -6.26
N PRO A 336 -12.40 13.84 -6.94
CA PRO A 336 -12.99 14.27 -8.21
C PRO A 336 -12.99 13.17 -9.28
N ASP A 337 -11.92 12.36 -9.34
CA ASP A 337 -11.82 11.23 -10.28
C ASP A 337 -12.83 10.12 -9.95
N VAL A 338 -13.19 9.95 -8.68
CA VAL A 338 -14.16 8.95 -8.24
C VAL A 338 -15.59 9.43 -8.45
N VAL A 339 -15.91 10.66 -8.06
CA VAL A 339 -17.30 11.15 -8.10
C VAL A 339 -17.73 11.62 -9.49
N GLY A 340 -16.82 12.17 -10.30
CA GLY A 340 -17.19 12.82 -11.56
C GLY A 340 -18.22 13.95 -11.32
N ASP A 341 -19.35 13.87 -12.00
CA ASP A 341 -20.52 14.76 -11.86
C ASP A 341 -21.62 14.21 -10.95
N ALA A 342 -21.38 13.07 -10.29
CA ALA A 342 -22.36 12.36 -9.47
C ALA A 342 -22.36 12.78 -7.98
N ALA A 343 -21.72 13.89 -7.64
CA ALA A 343 -21.70 14.46 -6.31
C ALA A 343 -21.74 15.98 -6.35
N LEU A 344 -22.31 16.59 -5.33
CA LEU A 344 -22.11 18.01 -5.07
C LEU A 344 -20.77 18.18 -4.39
N GLN A 345 -19.82 18.85 -5.08
CA GLN A 345 -18.44 18.98 -4.64
C GLN A 345 -18.20 20.33 -3.94
N PHE A 346 -17.29 20.33 -2.95
CA PHE A 346 -16.88 21.52 -2.21
C PHE A 346 -15.38 21.47 -1.86
N ASP A 347 -14.77 22.62 -1.61
CA ASP A 347 -13.41 22.72 -1.06
C ASP A 347 -13.42 22.27 0.43
N PRO A 348 -12.67 21.19 0.81
CA PRO A 348 -12.66 20.69 2.17
C PRO A 348 -12.04 21.66 3.20
N ASN A 349 -11.36 22.72 2.75
CA ASN A 349 -10.80 23.76 3.61
C ASN A 349 -11.79 24.91 3.86
N ARG A 350 -12.96 24.90 3.18
CA ARG A 350 -13.97 25.96 3.26
C ARG A 350 -15.25 25.49 3.90
N PRO A 351 -15.42 25.62 5.22
CA PRO A 351 -16.62 25.14 5.92
C PRO A 351 -17.91 25.83 5.43
N VAL A 352 -17.82 27.02 4.84
CA VAL A 352 -18.99 27.69 4.23
C VAL A 352 -19.49 26.94 3.00
N GLU A 353 -18.60 26.46 2.13
CA GLU A 353 -18.99 25.67 0.95
C GLU A 353 -19.62 24.33 1.36
N MET A 354 -19.08 23.67 2.42
CA MET A 354 -19.73 22.47 3.00
C MET A 354 -21.13 22.78 3.54
N MET A 355 -21.29 23.91 4.24
CA MET A 355 -22.57 24.35 4.75
C MET A 355 -23.56 24.61 3.59
N ASP A 356 -23.14 25.31 2.54
CA ASP A 356 -23.98 25.61 1.37
C ASP A 356 -24.40 24.30 0.67
N ALA A 357 -23.49 23.31 0.58
CA ALA A 357 -23.82 21.98 0.05
C ALA A 357 -24.84 21.23 0.92
N ILE A 358 -24.72 21.31 2.26
CA ILE A 358 -25.70 20.74 3.20
C ILE A 358 -27.07 21.42 3.02
N GLU A 359 -27.10 22.74 2.89
CA GLU A 359 -28.32 23.50 2.67
C GLU A 359 -29.01 23.13 1.35
N ALA A 360 -28.22 23.04 0.26
CA ALA A 360 -28.72 22.68 -1.06
C ALA A 360 -29.36 21.28 -1.06
N ILE A 361 -28.67 20.28 -0.49
CA ILE A 361 -29.18 18.90 -0.48
C ILE A 361 -30.41 18.71 0.41
N GLU A 362 -30.55 19.49 1.48
CA GLU A 362 -31.73 19.43 2.35
C GLU A 362 -32.95 20.03 1.67
N ARG A 363 -32.78 21.15 0.95
CA ARG A 363 -33.90 21.92 0.37
C ARG A 363 -34.40 21.41 -0.96
N ASP A 364 -33.51 20.86 -1.79
CA ASP A 364 -33.81 20.51 -3.17
C ASP A 364 -33.94 19.00 -3.36
N SER A 365 -35.17 18.50 -3.44
CA SER A 365 -35.45 17.09 -3.72
C SER A 365 -35.04 16.69 -5.15
N ASN A 366 -35.19 17.60 -6.13
CA ASN A 366 -34.82 17.29 -7.52
C ASN A 366 -33.31 17.11 -7.66
N LEU A 367 -32.54 17.93 -6.94
CA LEU A 367 -31.07 17.76 -6.88
C LEU A 367 -30.69 16.41 -6.29
N ARG A 368 -31.39 15.95 -5.23
CA ARG A 368 -31.14 14.62 -4.66
C ARG A 368 -31.40 13.51 -5.68
N ASP A 369 -32.53 13.56 -6.36
CA ASP A 369 -32.91 12.57 -7.36
C ASP A 369 -31.93 12.55 -8.52
N GLU A 370 -31.49 13.72 -8.99
CA GLU A 370 -30.47 13.86 -10.04
C GLU A 370 -29.12 13.28 -9.63
N LEU A 371 -28.65 13.55 -8.40
CA LEU A 371 -27.40 13.00 -7.89
C LEU A 371 -27.46 11.49 -7.72
N VAL A 372 -28.61 10.94 -7.33
CA VAL A 372 -28.81 9.47 -7.24
C VAL A 372 -28.72 8.83 -8.61
N GLU A 373 -29.37 9.38 -9.63
CA GLU A 373 -29.29 8.83 -10.99
C GLU A 373 -27.88 8.92 -11.58
N ARG A 374 -27.21 10.04 -11.41
CA ARG A 374 -25.79 10.19 -11.80
C ARG A 374 -24.90 9.22 -11.01
N GLY A 375 -25.18 9.02 -9.72
CA GLY A 375 -24.47 8.06 -8.87
C GLY A 375 -24.59 6.63 -9.37
N ARG A 376 -25.78 6.19 -9.77
CA ARG A 376 -25.99 4.86 -10.37
C ARG A 376 -25.24 4.70 -11.68
N ALA A 377 -25.29 5.71 -12.55
CA ALA A 377 -24.55 5.70 -13.80
C ALA A 377 -23.03 5.69 -13.55
N ARG A 378 -22.55 6.45 -12.58
CA ARG A 378 -21.13 6.50 -12.21
C ARG A 378 -20.63 5.18 -11.64
N LEU A 379 -21.43 4.53 -10.78
CA LEU A 379 -21.08 3.24 -10.19
C LEU A 379 -20.80 2.16 -11.25
N ALA A 380 -21.51 2.19 -12.38
CA ALA A 380 -21.30 1.24 -13.48
C ALA A 380 -19.86 1.29 -14.03
N ALA A 381 -19.17 2.41 -13.93
CA ALA A 381 -17.75 2.53 -14.33
C ALA A 381 -16.79 1.77 -13.39
N PHE A 382 -17.24 1.45 -12.18
CA PHE A 382 -16.48 0.72 -11.16
C PHE A 382 -17.05 -0.68 -10.88
N ASP A 383 -18.11 -1.08 -11.56
CA ASP A 383 -18.66 -2.43 -11.46
C ASP A 383 -17.86 -3.40 -12.33
N GLY A 384 -17.61 -4.58 -11.80
CA GLY A 384 -16.93 -5.64 -12.53
C GLY A 384 -15.63 -6.12 -11.86
N LEU A 385 -15.78 -6.91 -10.79
CA LEU A 385 -14.64 -7.61 -10.17
C LEU A 385 -13.86 -8.48 -11.16
N ASP A 386 -14.57 -9.03 -12.17
CA ASP A 386 -13.95 -9.82 -13.21
C ASP A 386 -13.07 -8.95 -14.11
N LEU A 387 -13.56 -7.76 -14.47
CA LEU A 387 -12.78 -6.81 -15.27
C LEU A 387 -11.55 -6.33 -14.48
N LEU A 388 -11.69 -6.05 -13.18
CA LEU A 388 -10.57 -5.73 -12.31
C LEU A 388 -9.51 -6.83 -12.36
N ALA A 389 -9.89 -8.08 -12.10
CA ALA A 389 -8.94 -9.19 -12.08
C ALA A 389 -8.32 -9.46 -13.46
N ARG A 390 -9.09 -9.35 -14.56
CA ARG A 390 -8.55 -9.44 -15.93
C ARG A 390 -7.48 -8.38 -16.22
N ARG A 391 -7.67 -7.14 -15.76
CA ARG A 391 -6.65 -6.07 -15.89
C ARG A 391 -5.37 -6.43 -15.15
N TYR A 392 -5.46 -7.01 -13.95
CA TYR A 392 -4.27 -7.48 -13.21
C TYR A 392 -3.59 -8.64 -13.91
N LEU A 393 -4.35 -9.64 -14.41
CA LEU A 393 -3.79 -10.76 -15.15
C LEU A 393 -3.09 -10.28 -16.42
N GLU A 394 -3.64 -9.29 -17.11
CA GLU A 394 -3.00 -8.68 -18.28
C GLU A 394 -1.68 -7.99 -17.92
N VAL A 395 -1.64 -7.23 -16.81
CA VAL A 395 -0.39 -6.63 -16.29
C VAL A 395 0.63 -7.71 -15.96
N PHE A 396 0.22 -8.80 -15.31
CA PHE A 396 1.11 -9.92 -14.98
C PHE A 396 1.67 -10.57 -16.24
N ARG A 397 0.81 -10.83 -17.24
CA ARG A 397 1.22 -11.42 -18.52
C ARG A 397 2.22 -10.53 -19.25
N GLN A 398 1.98 -9.21 -19.30
CA GLN A 398 2.91 -8.26 -19.92
C GLN A 398 4.25 -8.28 -19.23
N VAL A 399 4.29 -8.19 -17.90
CA VAL A 399 5.53 -8.15 -17.13
C VAL A 399 6.32 -9.44 -17.23
N VAL A 400 5.66 -10.59 -17.24
CA VAL A 400 6.33 -11.91 -17.44
C VAL A 400 6.82 -12.09 -18.87
N GLY A 401 6.07 -11.58 -19.86
CA GLY A 401 6.41 -11.70 -21.28
C GLY A 401 7.46 -10.67 -21.77
N GLU A 402 7.72 -9.61 -21.01
CA GLU A 402 8.74 -8.62 -21.36
C GLU A 402 10.15 -9.18 -21.11
N PRO A 403 11.09 -9.03 -22.08
CA PRO A 403 12.50 -9.37 -21.83
C PRO A 403 13.02 -8.59 -20.63
N ARG A 404 13.46 -9.31 -19.61
CA ARG A 404 13.98 -8.65 -18.40
C ARG A 404 15.41 -8.21 -18.59
N VAL A 405 15.63 -6.91 -18.70
CA VAL A 405 16.95 -6.30 -18.66
C VAL A 405 17.26 -5.92 -17.22
N LEU A 406 18.17 -6.67 -16.58
CA LEU A 406 18.63 -6.33 -15.25
C LEU A 406 19.44 -5.03 -15.31
N ALA A 407 19.23 -4.15 -14.35
CA ALA A 407 20.03 -2.93 -14.19
C ALA A 407 21.23 -3.18 -13.29
N ASP A 408 22.25 -2.31 -13.36
CA ASP A 408 23.39 -2.32 -12.44
C ASP A 408 22.91 -1.89 -11.04
N ARG A 409 22.70 -2.86 -10.12
CA ARG A 409 22.14 -2.63 -8.79
C ARG A 409 22.66 -3.58 -7.74
N LEU A 410 22.69 -3.07 -6.50
CA LEU A 410 23.01 -3.85 -5.30
C LEU A 410 21.76 -4.04 -4.44
N TYR A 411 21.55 -5.27 -3.97
CA TYR A 411 20.44 -5.66 -3.09
C TYR A 411 20.96 -6.37 -1.84
N GLY A 412 20.17 -6.35 -0.76
CA GLY A 412 20.50 -7.04 0.49
C GLY A 412 21.50 -6.30 1.36
N VAL A 413 21.68 -4.99 1.13
CA VAL A 413 22.54 -4.10 1.92
C VAL A 413 21.70 -2.93 2.42
N ASP A 414 21.80 -2.63 3.71
CA ASP A 414 21.16 -1.46 4.31
C ASP A 414 21.97 -0.17 4.02
N ALA A 415 21.34 1.00 4.22
CA ALA A 415 21.96 2.30 3.94
C ALA A 415 23.24 2.59 4.74
N ASP A 416 23.38 1.94 5.90
CA ASP A 416 24.60 2.00 6.75
C ASP A 416 25.69 1.00 6.33
N GLY A 417 25.45 0.28 5.23
CA GLY A 417 26.40 -0.66 4.64
C GLY A 417 26.34 -2.09 5.18
N TRP A 418 25.48 -2.38 6.14
CA TRP A 418 25.32 -3.74 6.64
C TRP A 418 24.58 -4.64 5.65
N SER A 419 25.10 -5.83 5.40
CA SER A 419 24.39 -6.89 4.68
C SER A 419 23.57 -7.77 5.65
N GLY A 420 22.57 -8.46 5.11
CA GLY A 420 21.96 -9.63 5.75
C GLY A 420 22.71 -10.94 5.41
N GLU A 421 21.98 -12.06 5.37
CA GLU A 421 22.52 -13.38 4.97
C GLU A 421 22.94 -13.44 3.50
N ARG A 422 22.53 -12.47 2.68
CA ARG A 422 22.78 -12.50 1.25
C ARG A 422 22.77 -11.09 0.67
N LEU A 423 23.70 -10.84 -0.23
CA LEU A 423 23.67 -9.66 -1.08
C LEU A 423 23.73 -10.09 -2.54
N ILE A 424 22.99 -9.40 -3.40
CA ILE A 424 22.91 -9.72 -4.82
C ILE A 424 23.24 -8.47 -5.61
N VAL A 425 24.17 -8.61 -6.55
CA VAL A 425 24.46 -7.61 -7.56
C VAL A 425 23.84 -8.07 -8.86
N THR A 426 22.95 -7.26 -9.44
CA THR A 426 22.51 -7.42 -10.82
C THR A 426 23.29 -6.47 -11.72
N TYR A 427 23.44 -6.83 -12.99
CA TYR A 427 24.12 -5.99 -13.95
C TYR A 427 23.50 -6.09 -15.34
N ALA A 428 23.47 -4.94 -16.02
CA ALA A 428 22.91 -4.82 -17.36
C ALA A 428 23.82 -5.51 -18.41
N PRO A 429 23.32 -5.86 -19.60
CA PRO A 429 24.17 -6.27 -20.73
C PRO A 429 25.15 -5.15 -21.12
N SER A 430 26.36 -5.55 -21.53
CA SER A 430 27.36 -4.59 -22.02
C SER A 430 28.37 -5.25 -22.94
N PRO A 431 28.69 -4.64 -24.09
CA PRO A 431 29.74 -5.16 -24.98
C PRO A 431 31.15 -4.91 -24.45
N ARG A 432 31.31 -4.13 -23.38
CA ARG A 432 32.60 -3.85 -22.75
C ARG A 432 32.86 -4.85 -21.64
N GLU A 433 34.13 -5.25 -21.49
CA GLU A 433 34.53 -6.01 -20.31
C GLU A 433 34.25 -5.22 -19.03
N ARG A 434 33.59 -5.88 -18.09
CA ARG A 434 33.23 -5.32 -16.79
C ARG A 434 33.56 -6.30 -15.68
N TYR A 435 33.82 -5.75 -14.52
CA TYR A 435 34.10 -6.52 -13.31
C TYR A 435 33.27 -5.98 -12.16
N LEU A 436 32.75 -6.88 -11.35
CA LEU A 436 32.30 -6.54 -9.99
C LEU A 436 33.53 -6.36 -9.12
N ASP A 437 33.62 -5.26 -8.41
CA ASP A 437 34.60 -5.00 -7.37
C ASP A 437 33.89 -4.68 -6.06
N ALA A 438 33.89 -5.62 -5.13
CA ALA A 438 33.22 -5.48 -3.83
C ALA A 438 34.25 -5.64 -2.71
N VAL A 439 34.19 -4.72 -1.74
CA VAL A 439 35.02 -4.73 -0.54
C VAL A 439 34.17 -4.98 0.67
N LEU A 440 34.35 -6.12 1.31
CA LEU A 440 33.64 -6.56 2.49
C LEU A 440 34.53 -6.51 3.73
N THR A 441 33.95 -6.25 4.89
CA THR A 441 34.63 -6.31 6.17
C THR A 441 33.72 -6.79 7.28
N ALA A 442 34.27 -7.18 8.40
CA ALA A 442 33.57 -7.42 9.64
C ALA A 442 34.13 -6.52 10.75
N PRO A 443 33.31 -5.95 11.62
CA PRO A 443 33.79 -5.09 12.69
C PRO A 443 34.66 -5.86 13.70
N PRO A 444 35.60 -5.19 14.40
CA PRO A 444 36.48 -5.84 15.36
C PRO A 444 35.75 -6.55 16.51
N TRP A 445 34.54 -6.12 16.82
CA TRP A 445 33.70 -6.65 17.89
C TRP A 445 32.71 -7.75 17.44
N LEU A 446 32.89 -8.30 16.22
CA LEU A 446 32.05 -9.39 15.73
C LEU A 446 32.06 -10.57 16.72
N PRO A 447 30.88 -11.20 17.02
CA PRO A 447 30.83 -12.32 17.96
C PRO A 447 31.42 -13.63 17.39
N PHE A 448 31.93 -13.62 16.18
CA PHE A 448 32.56 -14.76 15.49
C PHE A 448 34.03 -14.49 15.14
N SER A 449 34.84 -15.54 15.06
CA SER A 449 36.21 -15.43 14.62
C SER A 449 36.36 -15.09 13.13
N GLU A 450 35.39 -15.50 12.33
CA GLU A 450 35.30 -15.22 10.89
C GLU A 450 33.89 -15.47 10.37
N ILE A 451 33.57 -14.88 9.21
CA ILE A 451 32.33 -15.08 8.42
C ILE A 451 32.74 -15.62 7.05
N GLY A 452 32.04 -16.64 6.54
CA GLY A 452 32.21 -17.12 5.16
C GLY A 452 31.30 -16.34 4.21
N ALA A 453 31.83 -15.98 3.06
CA ALA A 453 31.10 -15.40 1.94
C ALA A 453 31.23 -16.31 0.73
N GLU A 454 30.17 -16.98 0.32
CA GLU A 454 30.13 -17.80 -0.89
C GLU A 454 29.61 -16.96 -2.05
N VAL A 455 30.40 -16.86 -3.10
CA VAL A 455 30.10 -16.08 -4.31
C VAL A 455 29.68 -17.03 -5.43
N VAL A 456 28.48 -16.84 -5.94
CA VAL A 456 27.90 -17.61 -7.05
C VAL A 456 27.50 -16.65 -8.16
N THR A 457 27.72 -17.03 -9.42
CA THR A 457 27.31 -16.28 -10.61
C THR A 457 26.31 -17.09 -11.43
N ASP A 458 25.79 -16.51 -12.52
CA ASP A 458 24.91 -17.18 -13.49
C ASP A 458 25.54 -18.44 -14.09
N SER A 459 26.88 -18.55 -14.07
CA SER A 459 27.61 -19.73 -14.49
C SER A 459 27.81 -20.69 -13.31
N PRO A 460 27.03 -21.79 -13.22
CA PRO A 460 26.90 -22.60 -12.00
C PRO A 460 28.16 -23.33 -11.54
N ASN A 461 29.26 -23.32 -12.31
CA ASN A 461 30.47 -24.09 -12.02
C ASN A 461 31.60 -23.29 -11.32
N GLN A 462 31.33 -22.08 -10.80
CA GLN A 462 32.35 -21.22 -10.19
C GLN A 462 31.91 -20.62 -8.86
N ALA A 463 31.44 -21.45 -7.95
CA ALA A 463 31.30 -21.01 -6.56
C ALA A 463 32.69 -20.83 -5.92
N GLU A 464 32.94 -19.68 -5.31
CA GLU A 464 34.18 -19.40 -4.57
C GLU A 464 33.83 -18.88 -3.18
N THR A 465 34.57 -19.36 -2.17
CA THR A 465 34.34 -18.98 -0.78
C THR A 465 35.48 -18.08 -0.28
N PHE A 466 35.08 -16.96 0.31
CA PHE A 466 35.98 -16.00 0.98
C PHE A 466 35.78 -16.06 2.48
N ARG A 467 36.83 -15.78 3.26
CA ARG A 467 36.79 -15.69 4.72
C ARG A 467 36.99 -14.25 5.17
N ILE A 468 35.97 -13.67 5.81
CA ILE A 468 35.97 -12.29 6.31
C ILE A 468 36.29 -12.34 7.80
N ARG A 469 37.47 -11.87 8.19
CA ARG A 469 37.91 -11.80 9.60
C ARG A 469 37.66 -10.40 10.17
N PRO A 470 37.39 -10.30 11.48
CA PRO A 470 37.20 -9.02 12.13
C PRO A 470 38.35 -8.03 11.90
N GLY A 471 38.02 -6.81 11.49
CA GLY A 471 38.99 -5.76 11.19
C GLY A 471 39.79 -5.92 9.93
N ARG A 472 39.54 -6.95 9.11
CA ARG A 472 40.22 -7.17 7.82
C ARG A 472 39.28 -6.85 6.65
N LEU A 473 39.85 -6.28 5.59
CA LEU A 473 39.18 -6.08 4.31
C LEU A 473 39.32 -7.33 3.44
N VAL A 474 38.26 -7.71 2.77
CA VAL A 474 38.25 -8.77 1.76
C VAL A 474 37.75 -8.16 0.46
N GLN A 475 38.57 -8.19 -0.58
CA GLN A 475 38.18 -7.74 -1.91
C GLN A 475 37.71 -8.93 -2.74
N ILE A 476 36.53 -8.82 -3.32
CA ILE A 476 35.94 -9.78 -4.24
C ILE A 476 35.88 -9.12 -5.61
N ARG A 477 36.68 -9.65 -6.56
CA ARG A 477 36.68 -9.19 -7.94
C ARG A 477 36.21 -10.29 -8.86
N ARG A 478 35.18 -10.01 -9.69
CA ARG A 478 34.55 -10.99 -10.59
C ARG A 478 34.34 -10.41 -11.98
N PRO A 479 34.73 -11.12 -13.05
CA PRO A 479 34.31 -10.77 -14.39
C PRO A 479 32.81 -10.94 -14.53
N LEU A 480 32.16 -10.03 -15.25
CA LEU A 480 30.74 -10.02 -15.52
C LEU A 480 30.47 -10.47 -16.96
N ALA A 481 29.45 -11.30 -17.15
CA ALA A 481 29.04 -11.75 -18.47
C ALA A 481 28.57 -10.60 -19.36
N PRO A 482 28.83 -10.61 -20.68
CA PRO A 482 28.42 -9.53 -21.57
C PRO A 482 26.89 -9.41 -21.72
N ASP A 483 26.16 -10.50 -21.56
CA ASP A 483 24.71 -10.56 -21.73
C ASP A 483 23.93 -10.01 -20.51
N GLY A 484 24.65 -9.52 -19.50
CA GLY A 484 24.05 -9.14 -18.23
C GLY A 484 23.82 -10.35 -17.33
N GLY A 485 23.39 -10.14 -16.08
CA GLY A 485 23.17 -11.22 -15.15
C GLY A 485 23.23 -10.79 -13.69
N TRP A 486 23.67 -11.71 -12.84
CA TRP A 486 23.74 -11.49 -11.40
C TRP A 486 24.95 -12.16 -10.74
N VAL A 487 25.37 -11.58 -9.63
CA VAL A 487 26.32 -12.16 -8.68
C VAL A 487 25.65 -12.24 -7.32
N ASP A 488 25.59 -13.42 -6.74
CA ASP A 488 24.96 -13.71 -5.45
C ASP A 488 26.07 -14.02 -4.43
N ILE A 489 26.09 -13.28 -3.32
CA ILE A 489 27.06 -13.46 -2.25
C ILE A 489 26.32 -13.88 -0.99
N ALA A 490 26.38 -15.16 -0.66
CA ALA A 490 25.74 -15.74 0.52
C ALA A 490 26.68 -15.67 1.73
N ILE A 491 26.18 -15.15 2.84
CA ILE A 491 26.90 -15.01 4.10
C ILE A 491 26.51 -16.17 5.03
N ASP A 492 27.50 -16.97 5.46
CA ASP A 492 27.27 -18.20 6.23
C ASP A 492 26.84 -17.95 7.68
N ARG A 493 27.15 -16.77 8.22
CA ARG A 493 26.86 -16.40 9.62
C ARG A 493 26.35 -14.98 9.73
N VAL A 494 25.19 -14.87 10.36
CA VAL A 494 24.57 -13.61 10.70
C VAL A 494 24.26 -13.55 12.19
N PHE A 495 24.14 -12.34 12.75
CA PHE A 495 23.86 -12.15 14.16
C PHE A 495 22.93 -10.96 14.38
N ARG A 496 22.32 -10.94 15.55
CA ARG A 496 21.52 -9.78 16.01
C ARG A 496 22.31 -9.07 17.11
N PRO A 497 22.78 -7.83 16.91
CA PRO A 497 23.56 -7.11 17.92
C PRO A 497 22.88 -7.08 19.30
N ARG A 498 21.56 -6.89 19.33
CA ARG A 498 20.78 -6.91 20.57
C ARG A 498 20.85 -8.25 21.34
N ALA A 499 20.93 -9.37 20.63
CA ALA A 499 21.01 -10.71 21.26
C ALA A 499 22.35 -10.94 21.96
N TYR A 500 23.37 -10.19 21.58
CA TYR A 500 24.72 -10.23 22.15
C TYR A 500 25.02 -9.06 23.09
N GLY A 501 24.01 -8.20 23.36
CA GLY A 501 24.19 -7.01 24.21
C GLY A 501 25.07 -5.92 23.59
N LEU A 502 25.30 -5.95 22.29
CA LEU A 502 26.20 -5.04 21.58
C LEU A 502 25.54 -3.69 21.24
N SER A 503 24.25 -3.70 20.97
CA SER A 503 23.46 -2.49 20.72
C SER A 503 21.96 -2.80 20.80
N ALA A 504 21.09 -1.79 20.65
CA ALA A 504 19.64 -1.96 20.54
C ALA A 504 19.19 -2.48 19.16
N ASP A 505 20.11 -2.64 18.20
CA ASP A 505 19.81 -3.08 16.82
C ASP A 505 19.30 -4.53 16.83
N SER A 506 18.12 -4.73 16.26
CA SER A 506 17.44 -6.03 16.16
C SER A 506 17.55 -6.67 14.78
N ARG A 507 18.19 -6.01 13.80
CA ARG A 507 18.40 -6.55 12.46
C ARG A 507 19.31 -7.78 12.50
N MET A 508 19.13 -8.67 11.51
CA MET A 508 20.09 -9.75 11.23
C MET A 508 21.21 -9.17 10.38
N LEU A 509 22.39 -9.06 10.94
CA LEU A 509 23.57 -8.47 10.31
C LEU A 509 24.58 -9.55 9.91
N GLY A 510 25.09 -9.47 8.69
CA GLY A 510 26.13 -10.33 8.17
C GLY A 510 27.49 -9.64 8.21
N CYS A 511 27.92 -9.06 7.09
CA CYS A 511 29.14 -8.27 6.97
C CYS A 511 28.83 -6.81 6.62
N VAL A 512 29.84 -5.96 6.65
CA VAL A 512 29.76 -4.58 6.19
C VAL A 512 30.32 -4.48 4.78
N VAL A 513 29.53 -3.93 3.86
CA VAL A 513 29.93 -3.61 2.49
C VAL A 513 30.54 -2.21 2.49
N GLN A 514 31.84 -2.12 2.39
CA GLN A 514 32.58 -0.85 2.38
C GLN A 514 32.52 -0.18 1.01
N ALA A 515 32.63 -0.97 -0.05
CA ALA A 515 32.52 -0.55 -1.44
C ALA A 515 31.90 -1.68 -2.26
N CYS A 516 31.12 -1.31 -3.26
CA CYS A 516 30.60 -2.24 -4.26
C CYS A 516 30.39 -1.48 -5.57
N SER A 517 31.13 -1.83 -6.59
CA SER A 517 31.16 -1.12 -7.88
C SER A 517 31.19 -2.07 -9.06
N ILE A 518 30.63 -1.62 -10.18
CA ILE A 518 30.87 -2.23 -11.49
C ILE A 518 31.93 -1.38 -12.22
N VAL A 519 33.05 -2.00 -12.58
CA VAL A 519 34.19 -1.33 -13.18
C VAL A 519 34.38 -1.76 -14.63
N SER A 520 34.56 -0.77 -15.54
CA SER A 520 34.89 -0.98 -16.95
C SER A 520 35.98 0.00 -17.38
N GLY A 521 37.20 -0.45 -17.58
CA GLY A 521 38.35 0.41 -17.85
C GLY A 521 38.55 1.44 -16.73
N THR A 522 38.43 2.72 -17.04
CA THR A 522 38.54 3.85 -16.08
C THR A 522 37.18 4.26 -15.46
N VAL A 523 36.10 3.69 -15.92
CA VAL A 523 34.74 4.01 -15.43
C VAL A 523 34.36 3.07 -14.29
N SER A 524 33.89 3.63 -13.17
CA SER A 524 33.37 2.89 -12.03
C SER A 524 31.99 3.39 -11.66
N ILE A 525 31.03 2.47 -11.54
CA ILE A 525 29.65 2.74 -11.10
C ILE A 525 29.54 2.28 -9.65
N ASP A 526 29.40 3.23 -8.71
CA ASP A 526 29.21 2.93 -7.29
C ASP A 526 27.78 2.49 -7.02
N LEU A 527 27.58 1.21 -6.72
CA LEU A 527 26.28 0.61 -6.45
C LEU A 527 25.75 0.91 -5.03
N LEU A 528 26.61 1.33 -4.10
CA LEU A 528 26.17 1.76 -2.76
C LEU A 528 25.52 3.13 -2.80
N SER A 529 25.82 3.96 -3.77
CA SER A 529 25.17 5.27 -3.95
C SER A 529 23.67 5.14 -4.15
N ASP A 530 23.20 4.13 -4.87
CA ASP A 530 21.78 3.85 -5.10
C ASP A 530 21.07 3.41 -3.82
N VAL A 531 21.72 2.59 -2.99
CA VAL A 531 21.18 2.17 -1.68
C VAL A 531 21.05 3.37 -0.76
N ARG A 532 22.05 4.26 -0.73
CA ARG A 532 22.06 5.49 0.08
C ARG A 532 21.07 6.53 -0.45
N TRP A 533 20.86 6.59 -1.77
CA TRP A 533 19.90 7.49 -2.40
C TRP A 533 18.44 7.14 -2.02
N ALA A 534 18.06 5.86 -2.02
CA ALA A 534 16.75 5.40 -1.59
C ALA A 534 16.41 5.87 -0.16
N THR A 535 17.44 6.02 0.68
CA THR A 535 17.31 6.53 2.05
C THR A 535 17.19 8.06 2.09
N ARG A 536 17.84 8.78 1.16
CA ARG A 536 17.78 10.24 1.04
C ARG A 536 16.45 10.73 0.50
N ILE A 537 15.80 10.02 -0.44
CA ILE A 537 14.43 10.36 -0.87
C ILE A 537 13.48 10.38 0.32
N GLY A 538 13.64 9.45 1.29
CA GLY A 538 12.89 9.48 2.53
C GLY A 538 13.11 10.75 3.38
N ALA A 539 14.30 11.36 3.28
CA ALA A 539 14.65 12.59 3.99
C ALA A 539 14.32 13.87 3.18
N ASP A 540 14.53 13.86 1.86
CA ASP A 540 14.36 15.04 0.98
C ASP A 540 12.91 15.28 0.53
N THR A 541 12.03 14.26 0.58
CA THR A 541 10.57 14.50 0.50
C THR A 541 10.09 15.41 1.65
N GLN A 542 10.88 15.59 2.70
CA GLN A 542 10.62 16.60 3.71
C GLN A 542 10.90 18.04 3.21
N ILE A 543 11.79 18.25 2.25
CA ILE A 543 12.28 19.58 1.86
C ILE A 543 11.52 20.14 0.64
N ARG A 544 11.13 19.31 -0.31
CA ARG A 544 10.42 19.77 -1.52
C ARG A 544 8.91 19.93 -1.35
N GLY A 545 8.28 19.21 -0.42
CA GLY A 545 6.85 19.34 -0.10
C GLY A 545 6.53 20.56 0.77
N ALA A 546 7.51 21.15 1.46
CA ALA A 546 7.29 22.30 2.35
C ALA A 546 7.34 23.67 1.61
N ASN A 547 7.86 23.73 0.36
CA ASN A 547 8.08 25.00 -0.35
C ASN A 547 7.19 25.24 -1.59
N GLN A 548 6.20 24.38 -1.86
CA GLN A 548 5.33 24.60 -3.03
C GLN A 548 3.87 24.23 -2.77
N ALA A 549 3.24 24.81 -1.80
CA ALA A 549 1.78 24.92 -1.79
C ALA A 549 1.34 25.82 -0.64
N PHE A 550 1.32 27.09 -0.89
CA PHE A 550 0.25 28.00 -0.44
C PHE A 550 0.61 29.38 -1.00
N PRO A 551 -0.30 30.10 -1.65
CA PRO A 551 -0.13 31.53 -1.82
C PRO A 551 -0.13 32.17 -0.42
N ASP A 552 0.83 33.07 -0.21
CA ASP A 552 1.02 33.83 1.02
C ASP A 552 -0.28 34.42 1.55
N GLY A 553 -0.51 34.20 2.84
CA GLY A 553 -1.51 34.94 3.58
C GLY A 553 -2.27 34.10 4.60
N TYR A 554 -1.62 33.84 5.74
CA TYR A 554 -2.24 33.84 7.08
C TYR A 554 -1.14 33.55 8.11
N GLU A 555 -0.50 34.62 8.60
CA GLU A 555 0.18 34.64 9.90
C GLU A 555 -0.89 34.69 11.01
N THR A 556 -0.60 33.95 12.11
CA THR A 556 -1.22 33.77 13.43
C THR A 556 -2.42 32.90 13.50
#